data_68ed9783b648050888396e5a55d8a907
#
_entry.id   68ed9783b648050888396e5a55d8a907
#
_cell.length_a   1.000
_cell.length_b   1.000
_cell.length_c   1.000
_cell.angle_alpha   90.00
_cell.angle_beta   90.00
_cell.angle_gamma   90.00
#
_symmetry.space_group_name_H-M   'P 1'
#
loop_
_entity.id
_entity.type
_entity.pdbx_description
1 polymer ?
#
loop_
_entity_poly.entity_id
_entity_poly.type
_entity_poly.pdbx_seq_one_letter_code
_entity_poly.pdbx_strand_id
1 'polypeptide(L)'
;MSQLRRDQFYKKHSESRTQGIIVEFSGELIENRLPDFKNKSNVCLLALDQIEDPQNFGQIIRTADCAGINGILFPQHHSVPITQTVLQVSQGAFVNMPLYQLTNLSQGFEELKKNDFWIIGLENSIDAKPWYKIDYGGKTVIVVGSEGKGLRQKTMKKCDFKATIPMKGKINSLNVSAAVSAILFERQRQLNKD
;
A
#
# COMPACT_ATOMS: atom_id res chain seq x y z
N MET A 1 -19.20 10.60 23.73
CA MET A 1 -18.27 11.70 23.41
C MET A 1 -18.03 12.48 24.67
N SER A 2 -16.82 12.56 25.20
CA SER A 2 -16.50 13.37 26.39
C SER A 2 -15.82 14.67 25.93
N GLN A 3 -16.25 15.80 26.50
CA GLN A 3 -15.64 17.11 26.27
C GLN A 3 -14.73 17.45 27.44
N LEU A 4 -13.48 17.76 27.14
CA LEU A 4 -12.52 18.27 28.12
C LEU A 4 -12.33 19.78 27.90
N ARG A 5 -12.06 20.52 28.99
CA ARG A 5 -11.57 21.89 28.84
C ARG A 5 -10.22 21.89 28.14
N ARG A 6 -9.91 22.97 27.42
CA ARG A 6 -8.69 23.08 26.59
C ARG A 6 -7.42 22.80 27.37
N ASP A 7 -7.32 23.35 28.57
CA ASP A 7 -6.18 23.13 29.49
C ASP A 7 -6.04 21.67 29.92
N GLN A 8 -7.14 21.01 30.26
CA GLN A 8 -7.18 19.60 30.62
C GLN A 8 -6.86 18.68 29.45
N PHE A 9 -7.36 19.03 28.26
CA PHE A 9 -7.07 18.28 27.04
C PHE A 9 -5.60 18.26 26.69
N TYR A 10 -4.96 19.45 26.63
CA TYR A 10 -3.53 19.53 26.32
C TYR A 10 -2.62 18.98 27.43
N LYS A 11 -3.04 19.03 28.69
CA LYS A 11 -2.30 18.39 29.79
C LYS A 11 -2.33 16.87 29.67
N LYS A 12 -3.46 16.29 29.26
CA LYS A 12 -3.62 14.83 29.09
C LYS A 12 -2.94 14.33 27.82
N HIS A 13 -2.81 15.15 26.78
CA HIS A 13 -2.34 14.77 25.44
C HIS A 13 -1.24 15.69 24.93
N SER A 14 -0.29 16.05 25.81
CA SER A 14 0.78 17.01 25.52
C SER A 14 1.75 16.57 24.42
N GLU A 15 1.90 15.26 24.21
CA GLU A 15 2.86 14.69 23.24
C GLU A 15 2.24 14.49 21.84
N SER A 16 0.96 14.67 21.69
CA SER A 16 0.27 14.41 20.41
C SER A 16 -0.05 15.71 19.67
N ARG A 17 0.31 15.77 18.38
CA ARG A 17 -0.15 16.83 17.48
C ARG A 17 -1.63 16.62 17.16
N THR A 18 -2.50 17.08 18.03
CA THR A 18 -3.94 16.99 17.87
C THR A 18 -4.53 18.32 17.44
N GLN A 19 -5.62 18.29 16.69
CA GLN A 19 -6.45 19.47 16.40
C GLN A 19 -7.58 19.62 17.43
N GLY A 20 -7.35 19.17 18.66
CA GLY A 20 -8.33 19.20 19.76
C GLY A 20 -9.30 18.03 19.77
N ILE A 21 -9.08 17.01 18.96
CA ILE A 21 -9.91 15.79 18.90
C ILE A 21 -9.00 14.56 19.02
N ILE A 22 -9.38 13.64 19.89
CA ILE A 22 -8.82 12.30 19.98
C ILE A 22 -9.96 11.29 19.91
N VAL A 23 -9.79 10.30 19.09
CA VAL A 23 -10.71 9.16 18.98
C VAL A 23 -9.97 7.93 19.48
N GLU A 24 -10.48 7.32 20.54
CA GLU A 24 -10.03 6.01 21.00
C GLU A 24 -10.98 4.97 20.41
N PHE A 25 -10.42 3.95 19.79
CA PHE A 25 -11.18 2.83 19.24
C PHE A 25 -10.53 1.52 19.67
N SER A 26 -11.31 0.46 19.70
CA SER A 26 -10.86 -0.91 19.93
C SER A 26 -11.25 -1.77 18.74
N GLY A 27 -10.35 -2.63 18.30
CA GLY A 27 -10.57 -3.54 17.17
C GLY A 27 -9.26 -3.97 16.53
N GLU A 28 -9.34 -4.98 15.68
CA GLU A 28 -8.20 -5.43 14.89
C GLU A 28 -8.15 -4.62 13.59
N LEU A 29 -7.01 -3.96 13.35
CA LEU A 29 -6.76 -3.20 12.11
C LEU A 29 -6.11 -4.06 11.03
N ILE A 30 -5.63 -5.24 11.40
CA ILE A 30 -4.85 -6.14 10.55
C ILE A 30 -5.58 -7.46 10.44
N GLU A 31 -5.76 -7.90 9.21
CA GLU A 31 -6.27 -9.24 8.90
C GLU A 31 -5.10 -10.15 8.50
N ASN A 32 -5.10 -11.38 9.01
CA ASN A 32 -4.05 -12.37 8.74
C ASN A 32 -4.42 -13.35 7.60
N ARG A 33 -5.54 -13.11 6.95
CA ARG A 33 -6.05 -13.93 5.83
C ARG A 33 -6.62 -13.05 4.75
N LEU A 34 -6.42 -13.47 3.50
CA LEU A 34 -7.04 -12.83 2.36
C LEU A 34 -8.51 -13.24 2.27
N PRO A 35 -9.41 -12.31 1.94
CA PRO A 35 -10.80 -12.64 1.65
C PRO A 35 -10.93 -13.39 0.33
N ASP A 36 -12.07 -14.02 0.10
CA ASP A 36 -12.39 -14.64 -1.18
C ASP A 36 -12.74 -13.56 -2.24
N PHE A 37 -11.99 -13.55 -3.33
CA PHE A 37 -12.20 -12.63 -4.45
C PHE A 37 -12.84 -13.30 -5.67
N LYS A 38 -13.31 -14.55 -5.58
CA LYS A 38 -13.81 -15.32 -6.74
C LYS A 38 -14.90 -14.60 -7.52
N ASN A 39 -15.84 -13.98 -6.82
CA ASN A 39 -17.00 -13.32 -7.42
C ASN A 39 -16.75 -11.85 -7.82
N LYS A 40 -15.51 -11.37 -7.74
CA LYS A 40 -15.14 -10.02 -8.15
C LYS A 40 -14.41 -10.07 -9.48
N SER A 41 -14.81 -9.23 -10.42
CA SER A 41 -14.17 -9.12 -11.75
C SER A 41 -13.02 -8.11 -11.78
N ASN A 42 -13.03 -7.12 -10.90
CA ASN A 42 -12.02 -6.07 -10.82
C ASN A 42 -11.58 -5.88 -9.36
N VAL A 43 -10.34 -6.25 -9.09
CA VAL A 43 -9.73 -6.12 -7.74
C VAL A 43 -8.31 -5.62 -7.90
N CYS A 44 -7.95 -4.61 -7.14
CA CYS A 44 -6.56 -4.18 -7.03
C CYS A 44 -6.09 -4.33 -5.59
N LEU A 45 -5.00 -5.04 -5.41
CA LEU A 45 -4.27 -5.10 -4.15
C LEU A 45 -2.90 -4.45 -4.33
N LEU A 46 -2.40 -3.83 -3.29
CA LEU A 46 -1.04 -3.28 -3.24
C LEU A 46 -0.20 -4.12 -2.29
N ALA A 47 0.89 -4.70 -2.76
CA ALA A 47 1.82 -5.46 -1.92
C ALA A 47 3.08 -4.65 -1.63
N LEU A 48 3.44 -4.56 -0.37
CA LEU A 48 4.57 -3.80 0.15
C LEU A 48 5.68 -4.76 0.55
N ASP A 49 6.77 -4.81 -0.22
CA ASP A 49 7.90 -5.68 0.05
C ASP A 49 9.00 -4.95 0.82
N GLN A 50 9.02 -5.10 2.14
CA GLN A 50 10.00 -4.48 3.05
C GLN A 50 9.90 -2.94 3.15
N ILE A 51 8.70 -2.40 3.30
CA ILE A 51 8.52 -0.99 3.65
C ILE A 51 8.63 -0.86 5.17
N GLU A 52 9.69 -0.22 5.65
CA GLU A 52 10.04 -0.11 7.07
C GLU A 52 9.86 1.31 7.64
N ASP A 53 9.65 2.32 6.79
CA ASP A 53 9.40 3.69 7.23
C ASP A 53 7.89 3.93 7.50
N PRO A 54 7.51 4.31 8.74
CA PRO A 54 6.12 4.58 9.10
C PRO A 54 5.51 5.78 8.37
N GLN A 55 6.31 6.76 7.95
CA GLN A 55 5.83 7.90 7.16
C GLN A 55 5.39 7.43 5.77
N ASN A 56 6.23 6.65 5.10
CA ASN A 56 5.89 6.07 3.80
C ASN A 56 4.66 5.17 3.90
N PHE A 57 4.60 4.30 4.90
CA PHE A 57 3.46 3.39 5.05
C PHE A 57 2.14 4.15 5.28
N GLY A 58 2.14 5.16 6.16
CA GLY A 58 0.96 5.99 6.38
C GLY A 58 0.50 6.74 5.12
N GLN A 59 1.44 7.31 4.35
CA GLN A 59 1.13 7.97 3.08
C GLN A 59 0.60 6.98 2.02
N ILE A 60 1.15 5.77 1.98
CA ILE A 60 0.69 4.70 1.08
C ILE A 60 -0.74 4.31 1.42
N ILE A 61 -1.09 4.11 2.70
CA ILE A 61 -2.47 3.80 3.12
C ILE A 61 -3.44 4.89 2.64
N ARG A 62 -3.08 6.16 2.85
CA ARG A 62 -3.90 7.29 2.41
C ARG A 62 -4.08 7.32 0.89
N THR A 63 -3.00 7.13 0.14
CA THR A 63 -3.04 7.09 -1.33
C THR A 63 -3.88 5.93 -1.84
N ALA A 64 -3.75 4.75 -1.22
CA ALA A 64 -4.48 3.55 -1.56
C ALA A 64 -6.00 3.73 -1.38
N ASP A 65 -6.42 4.35 -0.28
CA ASP A 65 -7.81 4.71 -0.02
C ASP A 65 -8.34 5.70 -1.08
N CYS A 66 -7.59 6.78 -1.35
CA CYS A 66 -7.94 7.75 -2.39
C CYS A 66 -8.05 7.13 -3.79
N ALA A 67 -7.22 6.14 -4.10
CA ALA A 67 -7.25 5.41 -5.37
C ALA A 67 -8.31 4.29 -5.40
N GLY A 68 -9.03 4.05 -4.32
CA GLY A 68 -10.11 3.07 -4.25
C GLY A 68 -9.66 1.64 -4.50
N ILE A 69 -8.47 1.24 -4.05
CA ILE A 69 -8.02 -0.14 -4.15
C ILE A 69 -8.64 -1.02 -3.05
N ASN A 70 -8.52 -2.33 -3.18
CA ASN A 70 -9.25 -3.28 -2.35
C ASN A 70 -8.47 -3.76 -1.11
N GLY A 71 -7.21 -3.37 -0.95
CA GLY A 71 -6.44 -3.69 0.23
C GLY A 71 -4.94 -3.63 0.03
N ILE A 72 -4.21 -3.64 1.14
CA ILE A 72 -2.75 -3.61 1.19
C ILE A 72 -2.24 -4.90 1.81
N LEU A 73 -1.28 -5.54 1.15
CA LEU A 73 -0.58 -6.75 1.61
C LEU A 73 0.80 -6.35 2.11
N PHE A 74 1.22 -6.87 3.24
CA PHE A 74 2.58 -6.66 3.74
C PHE A 74 3.05 -7.88 4.54
N PRO A 75 4.38 -8.14 4.61
CA PRO A 75 4.89 -9.29 5.31
C PRO A 75 4.89 -9.07 6.83
N GLN A 76 4.80 -10.15 7.60
CA GLN A 76 4.90 -10.12 9.05
C GLN A 76 6.28 -9.65 9.54
N HIS A 77 7.34 -9.98 8.77
CA HIS A 77 8.71 -9.59 9.09
C HIS A 77 9.22 -8.58 8.07
N HIS A 78 10.12 -7.68 8.52
CA HIS A 78 10.68 -6.62 7.69
C HIS A 78 9.61 -5.66 7.12
N SER A 79 8.64 -5.32 7.94
CA SER A 79 7.66 -4.27 7.69
C SER A 79 7.44 -3.45 8.95
N VAL A 80 7.07 -2.20 8.79
CA VAL A 80 6.74 -1.35 9.93
C VAL A 80 5.44 -1.84 10.58
N PRO A 81 5.36 -1.91 11.91
CA PRO A 81 4.10 -2.15 12.61
C PRO A 81 3.14 -0.95 12.44
N ILE A 82 1.86 -1.16 12.67
CA ILE A 82 0.88 -0.08 12.68
C ILE A 82 1.08 0.76 13.95
N THR A 83 1.94 1.76 13.83
CA THR A 83 2.27 2.69 14.91
C THR A 83 1.34 3.89 14.90
N GLN A 84 1.38 4.68 15.98
CA GLN A 84 0.67 5.96 16.04
C GLN A 84 1.06 6.89 14.87
N THR A 85 2.32 6.87 14.44
CA THR A 85 2.79 7.64 13.27
C THR A 85 2.07 7.21 12.00
N VAL A 86 1.94 5.91 11.74
CA VAL A 86 1.21 5.37 10.59
C VAL A 86 -0.25 5.84 10.61
N LEU A 87 -0.92 5.73 11.77
CA LEU A 87 -2.30 6.16 11.93
C LEU A 87 -2.48 7.67 11.68
N GLN A 88 -1.59 8.50 12.22
CA GLN A 88 -1.62 9.95 12.04
C GLN A 88 -1.39 10.36 10.58
N VAL A 89 -0.37 9.77 9.94
CA VAL A 89 0.01 10.10 8.55
C VAL A 89 -1.05 9.65 7.55
N SER A 90 -1.71 8.53 7.81
CA SER A 90 -2.80 8.03 6.95
C SER A 90 -4.06 8.88 7.01
N GLN A 91 -4.17 9.84 7.96
CA GLN A 91 -5.29 10.79 8.07
C GLN A 91 -6.67 10.11 8.15
N GLY A 92 -6.74 8.94 8.82
CA GLY A 92 -7.97 8.19 8.99
C GLY A 92 -8.26 7.16 7.87
N ALA A 93 -7.52 7.16 6.78
CA ALA A 93 -7.70 6.21 5.68
C ALA A 93 -7.57 4.73 6.12
N PHE A 94 -6.80 4.46 7.17
CA PHE A 94 -6.64 3.12 7.74
C PHE A 94 -7.95 2.47 8.21
N VAL A 95 -8.99 3.26 8.48
CA VAL A 95 -10.31 2.73 8.90
C VAL A 95 -11.03 2.04 7.75
N ASN A 96 -10.84 2.54 6.52
CA ASN A 96 -11.51 2.05 5.32
C ASN A 96 -10.63 1.11 4.49
N MET A 97 -9.31 1.16 4.69
CA MET A 97 -8.35 0.38 3.90
C MET A 97 -8.03 -0.96 4.57
N PRO A 98 -8.46 -2.09 4.01
CA PRO A 98 -8.11 -3.40 4.53
C PRO A 98 -6.60 -3.63 4.50
N LEU A 99 -6.04 -4.05 5.62
CA LEU A 99 -4.62 -4.30 5.81
C LEU A 99 -4.40 -5.79 6.08
N TYR A 100 -3.78 -6.50 5.13
CA TYR A 100 -3.53 -7.94 5.20
C TYR A 100 -2.08 -8.22 5.52
N GLN A 101 -1.81 -8.77 6.69
CA GLN A 101 -0.47 -9.20 7.08
C GLN A 101 -0.26 -10.67 6.72
N LEU A 102 0.69 -10.94 5.86
CA LEU A 102 1.00 -12.30 5.40
C LEU A 102 2.33 -12.77 5.96
N THR A 103 2.43 -14.02 6.36
CA THR A 103 3.70 -14.61 6.77
C THR A 103 4.71 -14.59 5.62
N ASN A 104 4.24 -14.80 4.39
CA ASN A 104 5.07 -14.84 3.19
C ASN A 104 4.32 -14.30 1.97
N LEU A 105 4.79 -13.16 1.43
CA LEU A 105 4.18 -12.56 0.23
C LEU A 105 4.20 -13.51 -0.98
N SER A 106 5.28 -14.28 -1.18
CA SER A 106 5.38 -15.18 -2.33
C SER A 106 4.32 -16.29 -2.29
N GLN A 107 4.01 -16.80 -1.10
CA GLN A 107 2.92 -17.76 -0.92
C GLN A 107 1.55 -17.12 -1.15
N GLY A 108 1.35 -15.92 -0.64
CA GLY A 108 0.13 -15.15 -0.89
C GLY A 108 -0.08 -14.88 -2.39
N PHE A 109 0.98 -14.60 -3.14
CA PHE A 109 0.89 -14.41 -4.60
C PHE A 109 0.49 -15.70 -5.33
N GLU A 110 0.99 -16.85 -4.90
CA GLU A 110 0.58 -18.14 -5.48
C GLU A 110 -0.91 -18.44 -5.24
N GLU A 111 -1.42 -18.08 -4.06
CA GLU A 111 -2.85 -18.20 -3.76
C GLU A 111 -3.69 -17.24 -4.61
N LEU A 112 -3.25 -15.98 -4.75
CA LEU A 112 -3.93 -14.99 -5.57
C LEU A 112 -3.92 -15.38 -7.06
N LYS A 113 -2.82 -15.92 -7.58
CA LYS A 113 -2.74 -16.42 -8.96
C LYS A 113 -3.75 -17.54 -9.25
N LYS A 114 -4.06 -18.41 -8.29
CA LYS A 114 -5.12 -19.43 -8.42
C LYS A 114 -6.52 -18.81 -8.53
N ASN A 115 -6.66 -17.53 -8.19
CA ASN A 115 -7.88 -16.73 -8.29
C ASN A 115 -7.79 -15.68 -9.41
N ASP A 116 -6.98 -15.94 -10.44
CA ASP A 116 -6.81 -15.13 -11.66
C ASP A 116 -6.21 -13.74 -11.45
N PHE A 117 -5.37 -13.57 -10.41
CA PHE A 117 -4.63 -12.33 -10.22
C PHE A 117 -3.34 -12.30 -11.03
N TRP A 118 -3.09 -11.16 -11.67
CA TRP A 118 -1.80 -10.80 -12.26
C TRP A 118 -0.94 -10.04 -11.24
N ILE A 119 0.31 -10.44 -11.11
CA ILE A 119 1.26 -9.82 -10.18
C ILE A 119 2.19 -8.89 -10.97
N ILE A 120 2.15 -7.60 -10.66
CA ILE A 120 2.88 -6.54 -11.37
C ILE A 120 3.90 -5.93 -10.41
N GLY A 121 5.17 -6.23 -10.61
CA GLY A 121 6.26 -5.66 -9.80
C GLY A 121 6.71 -4.31 -10.34
N LEU A 122 6.78 -3.28 -9.48
CA LEU A 122 7.36 -2.00 -9.82
C LEU A 122 8.88 -2.08 -9.59
N GLU A 123 9.64 -2.07 -10.68
CA GLU A 123 11.07 -2.30 -10.67
C GLU A 123 11.77 -1.49 -11.77
N ASN A 124 12.95 -0.98 -11.46
CA ASN A 124 13.76 -0.25 -12.43
C ASN A 124 14.81 -1.17 -13.06
N SER A 125 14.38 -2.08 -13.93
CA SER A 125 15.22 -3.04 -14.64
C SER A 125 15.09 -2.91 -16.17
N ILE A 126 16.08 -3.36 -16.91
CA ILE A 126 16.16 -3.27 -18.38
C ILE A 126 14.98 -3.95 -19.07
N ASP A 127 14.48 -5.04 -18.51
CA ASP A 127 13.38 -5.83 -19.03
C ASP A 127 11.98 -5.34 -18.55
N ALA A 128 11.94 -4.28 -17.74
CA ALA A 128 10.68 -3.70 -17.29
C ALA A 128 10.04 -2.84 -18.39
N LYS A 129 8.74 -3.00 -18.56
CA LYS A 129 7.95 -2.17 -19.48
C LYS A 129 7.61 -0.83 -18.82
N PRO A 130 7.53 0.27 -19.59
CA PRO A 130 6.99 1.52 -19.06
C PRO A 130 5.63 1.30 -18.41
N TRP A 131 5.43 1.82 -17.23
CA TRP A 131 4.24 1.62 -16.39
C TRP A 131 2.92 1.87 -17.11
N TYR A 132 2.87 2.88 -17.98
CA TYR A 132 1.69 3.25 -18.77
C TYR A 132 1.38 2.27 -19.94
N LYS A 133 2.27 1.29 -20.19
CA LYS A 133 2.08 0.21 -21.17
C LYS A 133 1.63 -1.11 -20.54
N ILE A 134 1.47 -1.16 -19.23
CA ILE A 134 0.93 -2.30 -18.51
C ILE A 134 -0.59 -2.14 -18.41
N ASP A 135 -1.32 -3.21 -18.61
CA ASP A 135 -2.75 -3.26 -18.33
C ASP A 135 -2.97 -3.55 -16.83
N TYR A 136 -3.68 -2.66 -16.15
CA TYR A 136 -4.02 -2.79 -14.73
C TYR A 136 -5.48 -3.19 -14.51
N GLY A 137 -6.20 -3.57 -15.56
CA GLY A 137 -7.58 -4.04 -15.48
C GLY A 137 -7.69 -5.42 -14.83
N GLY A 138 -8.91 -5.80 -14.47
CA GLY A 138 -9.19 -7.10 -13.86
C GLY A 138 -8.63 -7.24 -12.45
N LYS A 139 -8.16 -8.44 -12.11
CA LYS A 139 -7.60 -8.75 -10.79
C LYS A 139 -6.09 -8.58 -10.81
N THR A 140 -5.58 -7.58 -10.11
CA THR A 140 -4.16 -7.23 -10.10
C THR A 140 -3.60 -7.05 -8.69
N VAL A 141 -2.34 -7.42 -8.51
CA VAL A 141 -1.52 -7.05 -7.37
C VAL A 141 -0.37 -6.20 -7.87
N ILE A 142 -0.31 -4.96 -7.45
CA ILE A 142 0.83 -4.08 -7.69
C ILE A 142 1.81 -4.26 -6.54
N VAL A 143 3.07 -4.56 -6.83
CA VAL A 143 4.09 -4.85 -5.83
C VAL A 143 5.17 -3.78 -5.86
N VAL A 144 5.43 -3.17 -4.71
CA VAL A 144 6.49 -2.17 -4.55
C VAL A 144 7.49 -2.62 -3.49
N GLY A 145 8.75 -2.37 -3.74
CA GLY A 145 9.85 -2.69 -2.83
C GLY A 145 10.32 -1.52 -1.98
N SER A 146 11.30 -1.79 -1.11
CA SER A 146 11.92 -0.79 -0.27
C SER A 146 12.75 0.22 -1.08
N GLU A 147 12.92 1.43 -0.50
CA GLU A 147 13.78 2.46 -1.07
C GLU A 147 15.23 1.95 -1.19
N GLY A 148 15.83 2.18 -2.34
CA GLY A 148 17.21 1.83 -2.64
C GLY A 148 17.48 0.35 -2.97
N LYS A 149 16.75 -0.61 -2.38
CA LYS A 149 16.93 -2.04 -2.66
C LYS A 149 15.93 -2.60 -3.67
N GLY A 150 14.78 -1.92 -3.87
CA GLY A 150 13.72 -2.39 -4.73
C GLY A 150 13.05 -3.68 -4.21
N LEU A 151 12.55 -4.49 -5.12
CA LEU A 151 11.91 -5.78 -4.82
C LEU A 151 12.96 -6.85 -4.49
N ARG A 152 12.69 -7.67 -3.48
CA ARG A 152 13.50 -8.87 -3.25
C ARG A 152 13.44 -9.82 -4.45
N GLN A 153 14.54 -10.50 -4.75
CA GLN A 153 14.59 -11.46 -5.87
C GLN A 153 13.51 -12.54 -5.80
N LYS A 154 13.18 -13.03 -4.59
CA LYS A 154 12.10 -14.01 -4.39
C LYS A 154 10.73 -13.45 -4.78
N THR A 155 10.47 -12.22 -4.42
CA THR A 155 9.24 -11.48 -4.76
C THR A 155 9.18 -11.22 -6.26
N MET A 156 10.27 -10.72 -6.85
CA MET A 156 10.38 -10.41 -8.27
C MET A 156 10.14 -11.64 -9.16
N LYS A 157 10.64 -12.83 -8.77
CA LYS A 157 10.40 -14.09 -9.50
C LYS A 157 8.93 -14.51 -9.54
N LYS A 158 8.09 -13.97 -8.66
CA LYS A 158 6.64 -14.23 -8.64
C LYS A 158 5.82 -13.22 -9.44
N CYS A 159 6.45 -12.12 -9.88
CA CYS A 159 5.79 -11.14 -10.73
C CYS A 159 5.62 -11.67 -12.16
N ASP A 160 4.44 -11.49 -12.72
CA ASP A 160 4.13 -11.84 -14.10
C ASP A 160 4.58 -10.74 -15.06
N PHE A 161 4.53 -9.49 -14.58
CA PHE A 161 4.97 -8.31 -15.30
C PHE A 161 5.87 -7.45 -14.43
N LYS A 162 6.80 -6.76 -15.08
CA LYS A 162 7.65 -5.73 -14.46
C LYS A 162 7.31 -4.40 -15.09
N ALA A 163 6.93 -3.44 -14.26
CA ALA A 163 6.64 -2.07 -14.65
C ALA A 163 7.75 -1.13 -14.18
N THR A 164 8.13 -0.16 -14.99
CA THR A 164 9.06 0.89 -14.58
C THR A 164 8.46 2.27 -14.81
N ILE A 165 8.75 3.20 -13.90
CA ILE A 165 8.47 4.63 -14.09
C ILE A 165 9.73 5.25 -14.71
N PRO A 166 9.73 5.67 -16.00
CA PRO A 166 10.91 6.20 -16.64
C PRO A 166 11.37 7.52 -16.01
N MET A 167 12.59 7.53 -15.50
CA MET A 167 13.21 8.75 -14.96
C MET A 167 13.90 9.54 -16.06
N LYS A 168 13.74 10.87 -16.05
CA LYS A 168 14.38 11.79 -17.00
C LYS A 168 15.49 12.64 -16.38
N GLY A 169 15.55 12.65 -15.04
CA GLY A 169 16.53 13.40 -14.27
C GLY A 169 17.81 12.61 -13.97
N LYS A 170 18.66 13.20 -13.14
CA LYS A 170 19.88 12.55 -12.64
C LYS A 170 19.59 11.53 -11.53
N ILE A 171 18.51 11.70 -10.81
CA ILE A 171 18.06 10.77 -9.78
C ILE A 171 17.27 9.65 -10.46
N ASN A 172 17.58 8.40 -10.13
CA ASN A 172 17.09 7.20 -10.80
C ASN A 172 15.88 6.53 -10.10
N SER A 173 15.37 7.11 -9.03
CA SER A 173 14.23 6.55 -8.27
C SER A 173 13.36 7.65 -7.68
N LEU A 174 12.11 7.33 -7.40
CA LEU A 174 11.18 8.11 -6.59
C LEU A 174 11.13 7.57 -5.17
N ASN A 175 10.72 8.41 -4.23
CA ASN A 175 10.23 7.93 -2.95
C ASN A 175 9.09 6.93 -3.19
N VAL A 176 9.03 5.86 -2.41
CA VAL A 176 8.10 4.75 -2.64
C VAL A 176 6.63 5.19 -2.58
N SER A 177 6.25 6.12 -1.69
CA SER A 177 4.88 6.62 -1.61
C SER A 177 4.50 7.45 -2.85
N ALA A 178 5.45 8.18 -3.43
CA ALA A 178 5.27 8.90 -4.69
C ALA A 178 5.12 7.93 -5.88
N ALA A 179 5.92 6.88 -5.93
CA ALA A 179 5.81 5.83 -6.95
C ALA A 179 4.46 5.11 -6.88
N VAL A 180 3.99 4.78 -5.66
CA VAL A 180 2.66 4.21 -5.42
C VAL A 180 1.57 5.16 -5.91
N SER A 181 1.66 6.45 -5.61
CA SER A 181 0.68 7.44 -6.09
C SER A 181 0.60 7.44 -7.61
N ALA A 182 1.74 7.49 -8.28
CA ALA A 182 1.79 7.51 -9.74
C ALA A 182 1.11 6.27 -10.35
N ILE A 183 1.46 5.06 -9.88
CA ILE A 183 0.97 3.82 -10.50
C ILE A 183 -0.50 3.54 -10.18
N LEU A 184 -0.98 3.87 -8.98
CA LEU A 184 -2.38 3.68 -8.62
C LEU A 184 -3.31 4.63 -9.39
N PHE A 185 -2.90 5.88 -9.59
CA PHE A 185 -3.68 6.83 -10.38
C PHE A 185 -3.58 6.58 -11.90
N GLU A 186 -2.51 5.98 -12.41
CA GLU A 186 -2.48 5.45 -13.77
C GLU A 186 -3.50 4.33 -13.96
N ARG A 187 -3.60 3.40 -12.99
CA ARG A 187 -4.65 2.40 -13.01
C ARG A 187 -6.05 3.05 -13.06
N GLN A 188 -6.32 4.07 -12.24
CA GLN A 188 -7.58 4.79 -12.26
C GLN A 188 -7.85 5.43 -13.63
N ARG A 189 -6.83 6.04 -14.23
CA ARG A 189 -6.93 6.60 -15.60
C ARG A 189 -7.32 5.53 -16.64
N GLN A 190 -6.78 4.32 -16.50
CA GLN A 190 -7.10 3.23 -17.45
C GLN A 190 -8.52 2.69 -17.28
N LEU A 191 -9.02 2.65 -16.03
CA LEU A 191 -10.37 2.15 -15.74
C LEU A 191 -11.47 3.17 -16.08
N ASN A 192 -11.16 4.47 -15.96
CA ASN A 192 -12.08 5.58 -16.25
C ASN A 192 -11.91 6.09 -17.70
N LYS A 193 -11.67 5.18 -18.65
CA LYS A 193 -11.74 5.55 -20.07
C LYS A 193 -13.20 5.80 -20.43
N ASP A 194 -13.58 7.09 -20.52
CA ASP A 194 -14.76 7.54 -21.21
C ASP A 194 -14.62 7.27 -22.74
#